data_b075d5aeb0bf42ec4677fcdf098fe1e7
#
_entry.id   b075d5aeb0bf42ec4677fcdf098fe1e7
#
_cell.length_a   1.000
_cell.length_b   1.000
_cell.length_c   1.000
_cell.angle_alpha   90.00
_cell.angle_beta   90.00
_cell.angle_gamma   90.00
#
_symmetry.space_group_name_H-M   'P 1'
#
loop_
_entity.id
_entity.type
_entity.pdbx_description
1 polymer ?
#
loop_
_entity_poly.entity_id
_entity_poly.type
_entity_poly.pdbx_seq_one_letter_code
_entity_poly.pdbx_strand_id
1 'polypeptide(L)'
;MSNLLKVAALAASVAFVGVVPALADGDAVAGKAVFNQCKACHQVGPEAKNGVGPILNGIVGRKAGEVAGYNYSDANKGSGLTWDEATLRAYLTDPKAKVPGTKMIFPGIKREKQLDDLMAYLVGIKADGSGI
;
A
#
# COMPACT_ATOMS: atom_id res chain seq x y z
N MET A 1 7.63 -44.11 -57.62
CA MET A 1 6.38 -43.81 -56.87
C MET A 1 6.76 -43.53 -55.41
N SER A 2 6.95 -42.27 -55.07
CA SER A 2 7.41 -41.84 -53.73
C SER A 2 6.30 -41.06 -53.09
N ASN A 3 5.69 -41.65 -52.05
CA ASN A 3 4.71 -40.96 -51.22
C ASN A 3 5.44 -40.19 -50.10
N LEU A 4 5.51 -38.88 -50.25
CA LEU A 4 5.93 -37.98 -49.14
C LEU A 4 4.76 -37.81 -48.16
N LEU A 5 4.88 -38.39 -47.00
CA LEU A 5 4.01 -38.05 -45.86
C LEU A 5 4.40 -36.65 -45.34
N LYS A 6 3.49 -35.69 -45.49
CA LYS A 6 3.61 -34.39 -44.84
C LYS A 6 3.11 -34.53 -43.40
N VAL A 7 4.01 -34.48 -42.43
CA VAL A 7 3.68 -34.39 -41.03
C VAL A 7 3.44 -32.91 -40.72
N ALA A 8 2.19 -32.54 -40.48
CA ALA A 8 1.84 -31.20 -39.99
C ALA A 8 2.05 -31.15 -38.47
N ALA A 9 3.06 -30.39 -38.06
CA ALA A 9 3.28 -30.11 -36.63
C ALA A 9 2.28 -29.04 -36.19
N LEU A 10 1.31 -29.43 -35.37
CA LEU A 10 0.46 -28.49 -34.65
C LEU A 10 1.28 -27.89 -33.48
N ALA A 11 1.66 -26.62 -33.60
CA ALA A 11 2.21 -25.87 -32.51
C ALA A 11 1.05 -25.41 -31.57
N ALA A 12 0.91 -26.04 -30.44
CA ALA A 12 -0.02 -25.60 -29.39
C ALA A 12 0.58 -24.39 -28.68
N SER A 13 0.05 -23.21 -28.95
CA SER A 13 0.39 -21.99 -28.23
C SER A 13 -0.28 -22.02 -26.86
N VAL A 14 0.48 -22.27 -25.81
CA VAL A 14 0.02 -22.13 -24.42
C VAL A 14 0.00 -20.63 -24.08
N ALA A 15 -1.19 -20.03 -24.08
CA ALA A 15 -1.36 -18.68 -23.57
C ALA A 15 -1.21 -18.69 -22.05
N PHE A 16 -0.13 -18.13 -21.53
CA PHE A 16 0.02 -17.82 -20.12
C PHE A 16 -0.97 -16.70 -19.76
N VAL A 17 -2.11 -17.07 -19.22
CA VAL A 17 -2.99 -16.09 -18.57
C VAL A 17 -2.33 -15.73 -17.23
N GLY A 18 -1.62 -14.61 -17.22
CA GLY A 18 -1.10 -14.05 -15.99
C GLY A 18 -2.27 -13.73 -15.06
N VAL A 19 -2.37 -14.45 -13.93
CA VAL A 19 -3.27 -14.08 -12.86
C VAL A 19 -2.69 -12.81 -12.23
N VAL A 20 -3.20 -11.65 -12.62
CA VAL A 20 -2.97 -10.40 -11.89
C VAL A 20 -3.74 -10.57 -10.57
N PRO A 21 -3.09 -10.52 -9.40
CA PRO A 21 -3.84 -10.52 -8.15
C PRO A 21 -4.80 -9.33 -8.21
N ALA A 22 -6.10 -9.60 -8.14
CA ALA A 22 -7.09 -8.57 -7.96
C ALA A 22 -6.77 -7.90 -6.62
N LEU A 23 -6.31 -6.65 -6.66
CA LEU A 23 -6.28 -5.80 -5.47
C LEU A 23 -7.71 -5.79 -4.93
N ALA A 24 -7.88 -6.05 -3.64
CA ALA A 24 -9.20 -6.03 -3.04
C ALA A 24 -9.90 -4.73 -3.45
N ASP A 25 -11.11 -4.84 -3.99
CA ASP A 25 -11.90 -3.73 -4.52
C ASP A 25 -12.35 -2.80 -3.38
N GLY A 26 -11.42 -2.00 -2.86
CA GLY A 26 -11.68 -0.98 -1.85
C GLY A 26 -12.35 0.23 -2.47
N ASP A 27 -13.25 0.86 -1.71
CA ASP A 27 -13.88 2.13 -2.07
C ASP A 27 -13.08 3.30 -1.46
N ALA A 28 -12.45 4.11 -2.29
CA ALA A 28 -11.66 5.25 -1.85
C ALA A 28 -12.50 6.32 -1.12
N VAL A 29 -13.79 6.47 -1.46
CA VAL A 29 -14.68 7.41 -0.75
C VAL A 29 -14.97 6.91 0.66
N ALA A 30 -15.28 5.62 0.81
CA ALA A 30 -15.38 4.98 2.12
C ALA A 30 -14.05 5.01 2.87
N GLY A 31 -12.93 4.81 2.18
CA GLY A 31 -11.58 4.90 2.73
C GLY A 31 -11.24 6.27 3.30
N LYS A 32 -11.70 7.34 2.65
CA LYS A 32 -11.59 8.71 3.19
C LYS A 32 -12.31 8.87 4.53
N ALA A 33 -13.45 8.21 4.71
CA ALA A 33 -14.15 8.19 5.99
C ALA A 33 -13.37 7.36 7.04
N VAL A 34 -12.79 6.22 6.65
CA VAL A 34 -11.92 5.43 7.54
C VAL A 34 -10.68 6.23 7.95
N PHE A 35 -10.10 7.03 7.04
CA PHE A 35 -8.96 7.89 7.31
C PHE A 35 -9.20 8.95 8.38
N ASN A 36 -10.44 9.27 8.73
CA ASN A 36 -10.74 10.22 9.80
C ASN A 36 -10.09 9.84 11.13
N GLN A 37 -9.93 8.56 11.43
CA GLN A 37 -9.22 8.09 12.64
C GLN A 37 -7.70 8.34 12.60
N CYS A 38 -7.14 8.63 11.43
CA CYS A 38 -5.71 8.91 11.23
C CYS A 38 -5.41 10.42 11.36
N LYS A 39 -6.42 11.27 11.16
CA LYS A 39 -6.28 12.74 11.10
C LYS A 39 -5.85 13.38 12.41
N ALA A 40 -6.02 12.70 13.54
CA ALA A 40 -5.52 13.19 14.83
C ALA A 40 -3.99 13.35 14.82
N CYS A 41 -3.28 12.56 14.00
CA CYS A 41 -1.82 12.51 13.96
C CYS A 41 -1.24 12.82 12.57
N HIS A 42 -1.95 12.51 11.50
CA HIS A 42 -1.45 12.59 10.13
C HIS A 42 -2.24 13.58 9.27
N GLN A 43 -1.54 14.19 8.31
CA GLN A 43 -2.14 15.04 7.30
C GLN A 43 -1.85 14.50 5.90
N VAL A 44 -2.77 14.80 4.98
CA VAL A 44 -2.63 14.58 3.54
C VAL A 44 -3.14 15.81 2.81
N GLY A 45 -2.64 16.04 1.63
CA GLY A 45 -3.03 17.17 0.78
C GLY A 45 -1.84 18.07 0.42
N PRO A 46 -2.05 19.05 -0.49
CA PRO A 46 -0.97 19.94 -0.94
C PRO A 46 -0.33 20.77 0.18
N GLU A 47 -1.11 21.13 1.21
CA GLU A 47 -0.67 21.93 2.35
C GLU A 47 -0.34 21.07 3.59
N ALA A 48 -0.26 19.76 3.45
CA ALA A 48 -0.01 18.84 4.55
C ALA A 48 1.37 19.08 5.19
N LYS A 49 1.41 19.00 6.51
CA LYS A 49 2.61 19.15 7.33
C LYS A 49 2.77 17.98 8.28
N ASN A 50 4.01 17.74 8.71
CA ASN A 50 4.28 16.83 9.81
C ASN A 50 3.62 17.37 11.10
N GLY A 51 3.02 16.46 11.85
CA GLY A 51 2.42 16.73 13.15
C GLY A 51 2.86 15.68 14.17
N VAL A 52 1.92 15.11 14.91
CA VAL A 52 2.19 13.98 15.80
C VAL A 52 2.74 12.79 15.00
N GLY A 53 2.23 12.57 13.79
CA GLY A 53 2.76 11.65 12.80
C GLY A 53 3.30 12.38 11.56
N PRO A 54 4.04 11.68 10.67
CA PRO A 54 4.51 12.25 9.42
C PRO A 54 3.35 12.49 8.43
N ILE A 55 3.57 13.37 7.46
CA ILE A 55 2.66 13.48 6.32
C ILE A 55 2.57 12.14 5.57
N LEU A 56 1.38 11.85 5.06
CA LEU A 56 1.12 10.59 4.35
C LEU A 56 0.99 10.75 2.82
N ASN A 57 1.30 11.92 2.28
CA ASN A 57 1.36 12.11 0.84
C ASN A 57 2.32 11.10 0.20
N GLY A 58 1.83 10.36 -0.79
CA GLY A 58 2.63 9.36 -1.50
C GLY A 58 3.16 8.24 -0.61
N ILE A 59 2.44 7.87 0.46
CA ILE A 59 2.90 6.83 1.40
C ILE A 59 3.11 5.48 0.71
N VAL A 60 2.26 5.12 -0.24
CA VAL A 60 2.39 3.83 -0.95
C VAL A 60 3.62 3.88 -1.86
N GLY A 61 4.55 2.95 -1.64
CA GLY A 61 5.83 2.88 -2.34
C GLY A 61 6.97 3.68 -1.70
N ARG A 62 6.72 4.42 -0.62
CA ARG A 62 7.74 5.20 0.11
C ARG A 62 8.50 4.33 1.09
N LYS A 63 9.80 4.56 1.25
CA LYS A 63 10.58 3.90 2.29
C LYS A 63 10.21 4.40 3.69
N ALA A 64 10.24 3.49 4.65
CA ALA A 64 10.02 3.83 6.05
C ALA A 64 11.10 4.79 6.56
N GLY A 65 10.67 5.80 7.34
CA GLY A 65 11.61 6.72 7.97
C GLY A 65 12.13 7.85 7.08
N GLU A 66 11.59 8.06 5.87
CA GLU A 66 12.17 9.00 4.89
C GLU A 66 11.56 10.40 4.84
N VAL A 67 10.44 10.67 5.52
CA VAL A 67 9.87 12.03 5.48
C VAL A 67 10.81 13.01 6.16
N ALA A 68 11.22 14.02 5.41
CA ALA A 68 12.12 15.07 5.91
C ALA A 68 11.49 15.81 7.10
N GLY A 69 12.30 16.09 8.11
CA GLY A 69 11.90 16.88 9.28
C GLY A 69 10.99 16.15 10.28
N TYR A 70 10.66 14.88 10.04
CA TYR A 70 9.91 14.09 11.02
C TYR A 70 10.84 13.23 11.90
N ASN A 71 10.62 13.25 13.20
CA ASN A 71 11.40 12.45 14.14
C ASN A 71 10.77 11.06 14.34
N TYR A 72 11.17 10.11 13.50
CA TYR A 72 10.72 8.71 13.59
C TYR A 72 11.30 8.00 14.81
N SER A 73 10.64 6.90 15.23
CA SER A 73 11.26 5.93 16.14
C SER A 73 12.47 5.25 15.47
N ASP A 74 13.43 4.80 16.27
CA ASP A 74 14.57 4.03 15.76
C ASP A 74 14.10 2.73 15.08
N ALA A 75 13.04 2.12 15.60
CA ALA A 75 12.42 0.95 15.01
C ALA A 75 11.90 1.21 13.59
N ASN A 76 11.27 2.37 13.36
CA ASN A 76 10.76 2.73 12.02
C ASN A 76 11.92 3.05 11.06
N LYS A 77 12.89 3.88 11.50
CA LYS A 77 14.08 4.21 10.71
C LYS A 77 14.90 2.98 10.32
N GLY A 78 15.11 2.08 11.28
CA GLY A 78 15.92 0.87 11.11
C GLY A 78 15.17 -0.30 10.49
N SER A 79 13.88 -0.18 10.20
CA SER A 79 13.07 -1.29 9.70
C SER A 79 13.47 -1.77 8.31
N GLY A 80 14.02 -0.90 7.48
CA GLY A 80 14.35 -1.19 6.07
C GLY A 80 13.13 -1.44 5.18
N LEU A 81 11.92 -1.17 5.68
CA LEU A 81 10.69 -1.43 4.97
C LEU A 81 10.45 -0.40 3.86
N THR A 82 9.83 -0.86 2.79
CA THR A 82 9.13 -0.01 1.83
C THR A 82 7.64 -0.21 2.05
N TRP A 83 6.89 0.88 2.10
CA TRP A 83 5.45 0.86 2.29
C TRP A 83 4.74 0.50 0.99
N ASP A 84 5.09 -0.66 0.40
CA ASP A 84 4.25 -1.25 -0.63
C ASP A 84 2.88 -1.62 -0.04
N GLU A 85 1.90 -1.91 -0.88
CA GLU A 85 0.53 -2.15 -0.43
C GLU A 85 0.45 -3.29 0.59
N ALA A 86 1.15 -4.40 0.36
CA ALA A 86 1.14 -5.55 1.27
C ALA A 86 1.77 -5.22 2.63
N THR A 87 2.90 -4.54 2.63
CA THR A 87 3.62 -4.14 3.84
C THR A 87 2.83 -3.11 4.64
N LEU A 88 2.27 -2.10 3.96
CA LEU A 88 1.46 -1.06 4.61
C LEU A 88 0.17 -1.67 5.18
N ARG A 89 -0.46 -2.58 4.46
CA ARG A 89 -1.64 -3.31 4.92
C ARG A 89 -1.34 -4.10 6.21
N ALA A 90 -0.25 -4.83 6.25
CA ALA A 90 0.17 -5.57 7.44
C ALA A 90 0.46 -4.62 8.64
N TYR A 91 1.10 -3.48 8.37
CA TYR A 91 1.37 -2.46 9.39
C TYR A 91 0.08 -1.83 9.94
N LEU A 92 -0.87 -1.50 9.08
CA LEU A 92 -2.15 -0.93 9.49
C LEU A 92 -3.06 -1.94 10.21
N THR A 93 -2.84 -3.23 10.00
CA THR A 93 -3.57 -4.29 10.72
C THR A 93 -3.06 -4.42 12.16
N ASP A 94 -1.74 -4.37 12.36
CA ASP A 94 -1.10 -4.44 13.67
C ASP A 94 0.28 -3.73 13.62
N PRO A 95 0.32 -2.42 13.93
CA PRO A 95 1.56 -1.66 13.87
C PRO A 95 2.68 -2.21 14.73
N LYS A 96 2.37 -2.66 15.94
CA LYS A 96 3.37 -3.16 16.90
C LYS A 96 3.93 -4.51 16.49
N ALA A 97 3.11 -5.36 15.89
CA ALA A 97 3.58 -6.65 15.38
C ALA A 97 4.47 -6.46 14.15
N LYS A 98 4.11 -5.54 13.24
CA LYS A 98 4.87 -5.31 12.01
C LYS A 98 6.18 -4.56 12.25
N VAL A 99 6.17 -3.55 13.12
CA VAL A 99 7.34 -2.75 13.51
C VAL A 99 7.41 -2.70 15.04
N PRO A 100 8.01 -3.72 15.69
CA PRO A 100 8.20 -3.71 17.13
C PRO A 100 9.02 -2.48 17.56
N GLY A 101 8.51 -1.72 18.52
CA GLY A 101 9.12 -0.45 18.95
C GLY A 101 8.63 0.78 18.16
N THR A 102 7.66 0.64 17.27
CA THR A 102 7.01 1.81 16.65
C THR A 102 6.44 2.73 17.71
N LYS A 103 6.59 4.03 17.50
CA LYS A 103 5.96 5.03 18.39
C LYS A 103 4.53 5.38 17.99
N MET A 104 4.02 4.85 16.89
CA MET A 104 2.64 5.05 16.47
C MET A 104 1.70 4.34 17.45
N ILE A 105 0.88 5.12 18.14
CA ILE A 105 -0.12 4.61 19.09
C ILE A 105 -1.43 4.42 18.33
N PHE A 106 -1.57 3.24 17.73
CA PHE A 106 -2.74 2.87 16.95
C PHE A 106 -3.00 1.37 17.09
N PRO A 107 -4.22 0.94 17.45
CA PRO A 107 -4.50 -0.48 17.70
C PRO A 107 -4.58 -1.33 16.43
N GLY A 108 -4.65 -0.69 15.29
CA GLY A 108 -4.82 -1.36 13.99
C GLY A 108 -6.28 -1.51 13.55
N ILE A 109 -6.44 -1.78 12.27
CA ILE A 109 -7.73 -2.03 11.63
C ILE A 109 -7.92 -3.52 11.49
N LYS A 110 -8.95 -4.07 12.14
CA LYS A 110 -9.23 -5.51 12.17
C LYS A 110 -10.31 -5.92 11.16
N ARG A 111 -11.08 -4.96 10.64
CA ARG A 111 -12.10 -5.22 9.62
C ARG A 111 -11.48 -5.10 8.24
N GLU A 112 -11.43 -6.22 7.53
CA GLU A 112 -10.80 -6.30 6.20
C GLU A 112 -11.37 -5.28 5.22
N LYS A 113 -12.70 -5.17 5.14
CA LYS A 113 -13.36 -4.17 4.27
C LYS A 113 -12.91 -2.73 4.55
N GLN A 114 -12.76 -2.35 5.82
CA GLN A 114 -12.27 -1.02 6.18
C GLN A 114 -10.81 -0.81 5.78
N LEU A 115 -10.01 -1.86 5.89
CA LEU A 115 -8.62 -1.84 5.47
C LEU A 115 -8.50 -1.73 3.95
N ASP A 116 -9.33 -2.46 3.20
CA ASP A 116 -9.41 -2.38 1.74
C ASP A 116 -9.77 -0.96 1.29
N ASP A 117 -10.80 -0.38 1.90
CA ASP A 117 -11.24 0.98 1.58
C ASP A 117 -10.16 2.01 1.90
N LEU A 118 -9.50 1.91 3.06
CA LEU A 118 -8.42 2.80 3.43
C LEU A 118 -7.24 2.67 2.46
N MET A 119 -6.86 1.47 2.07
CA MET A 119 -5.79 1.25 1.09
C MET A 119 -6.13 1.87 -0.26
N ALA A 120 -7.36 1.71 -0.75
CA ALA A 120 -7.81 2.36 -1.97
C ALA A 120 -7.69 3.90 -1.91
N TYR A 121 -8.02 4.49 -0.76
CA TYR A 121 -7.84 5.93 -0.52
C TYR A 121 -6.37 6.33 -0.52
N LEU A 122 -5.52 5.63 0.23
CA LEU A 122 -4.09 5.96 0.35
C LEU A 122 -3.32 5.81 -0.96
N VAL A 123 -3.64 4.80 -1.77
CA VAL A 123 -3.06 4.60 -3.11
C VAL A 123 -3.33 5.79 -4.03
N GLY A 124 -4.50 6.42 -3.88
CA GLY A 124 -4.89 7.59 -4.69
C GLY A 124 -4.14 8.88 -4.33
N ILE A 125 -3.49 8.96 -3.17
CA ILE A 125 -2.83 10.19 -2.71
C ILE A 125 -1.40 10.24 -3.27
N LYS A 126 -1.11 11.21 -4.14
CA LYS A 126 0.20 11.41 -4.74
C LYS A 126 1.16 12.10 -3.77
N ALA A 127 2.45 12.11 -4.14
CA ALA A 127 3.50 12.73 -3.33
C ALA A 127 3.32 14.25 -3.14
N ASP A 128 2.69 14.92 -4.09
CA ASP A 128 2.32 16.35 -4.01
C ASP A 128 1.01 16.61 -3.23
N GLY A 129 0.38 15.55 -2.74
CA GLY A 129 -0.87 15.63 -1.99
C GLY A 129 -2.12 15.76 -2.86
N SER A 130 -2.01 15.70 -4.17
CA SER A 130 -3.16 15.65 -5.08
C SER A 130 -3.80 14.25 -5.11
N GLY A 131 -5.00 14.14 -5.67
CA GLY A 131 -5.70 12.87 -5.86
C GLY A 131 -6.68 12.49 -4.75
N ILE A 132 -7.02 13.41 -3.84
CA ILE A 132 -7.97 13.22 -2.72
C ILE A 132 -9.30 13.96 -2.94
#